data_c4d3f5f64929ce45a8244f64b6d5093f
#
_entry.id   c4d3f5f64929ce45a8244f64b6d5093f
#
_cell.length_a   1.000
_cell.length_b   1.000
_cell.length_c   1.000
_cell.angle_alpha   90.00
_cell.angle_beta   90.00
_cell.angle_gamma   90.00
#
_symmetry.space_group_name_H-M   'P 1'
#
loop_
_entity.id
_entity.type
_entity.pdbx_description
1 polymer ?
#
loop_
_entity_poly.entity_id
_entity_poly.type
_entity_poly.pdbx_seq_one_letter_code
_entity_poly.pdbx_strand_id
1 'polypeptide(L)'
;MPVVFRHRGFRFVFYSNEGDPREPAHIHAIKDGIDAKFWLSPEVAVSYNDGHNARTLRELVDIVINRCDFILRTWDEFFGES
;
A
#
# COMPACT_ATOMS: atom_id res chain seq x y z
N MET A 1 10.97 7.62 1.98
CA MET A 1 9.76 6.82 1.88
C MET A 1 10.14 5.36 1.92
N PRO A 2 9.71 4.65 2.95
CA PRO A 2 10.17 3.28 3.14
C PRO A 2 9.49 2.32 2.17
N VAL A 3 10.28 1.41 1.65
CA VAL A 3 9.77 0.31 0.83
C VAL A 3 9.44 -0.83 1.78
N VAL A 4 8.18 -1.23 1.80
CA VAL A 4 7.74 -2.34 2.66
C VAL A 4 8.16 -3.67 2.03
N PHE A 5 7.90 -3.82 0.75
CA PHE A 5 8.38 -4.98 -0.01
C PHE A 5 8.29 -4.67 -1.51
N ARG A 6 8.91 -5.55 -2.30
CA ARG A 6 8.89 -5.44 -3.76
C ARG A 6 8.32 -6.72 -4.34
N HIS A 7 7.61 -6.60 -5.45
CA HIS A 7 7.03 -7.75 -6.11
C HIS A 7 6.86 -7.43 -7.60
N ARG A 8 7.53 -8.19 -8.46
CA ARG A 8 7.39 -8.08 -9.92
C ARG A 8 7.59 -6.65 -10.42
N GLY A 9 8.61 -5.98 -9.86
CA GLY A 9 8.94 -4.63 -10.28
C GLY A 9 8.14 -3.54 -9.62
N PHE A 10 7.12 -3.89 -8.83
CA PHE A 10 6.39 -2.91 -8.04
C PHE A 10 7.07 -2.69 -6.71
N ARG A 11 7.11 -1.43 -6.27
CA ARG A 11 7.53 -1.07 -4.93
C ARG A 11 6.27 -0.81 -4.11
N PHE A 12 6.12 -1.51 -3.00
CA PHE A 12 5.00 -1.29 -2.09
C PHE A 12 5.53 -0.47 -0.93
N VAL A 13 5.04 0.76 -0.80
CA VAL A 13 5.66 1.75 0.07
C VAL A 13 4.63 2.46 0.94
N PHE A 14 5.11 3.01 2.06
CA PHE A 14 4.36 3.98 2.85
C PHE A 14 4.96 5.35 2.57
N TYR A 15 4.13 6.37 2.43
CA TYR A 15 4.61 7.75 2.38
C TYR A 15 4.70 8.25 3.81
N SER A 16 5.88 8.69 4.21
CA SER A 16 6.12 8.99 5.62
C SER A 16 5.25 10.11 6.17
N ASN A 17 4.81 11.05 5.34
CA ASN A 17 4.00 12.17 5.82
C ASN A 17 2.52 11.85 5.94
N GLU A 18 2.09 10.65 5.56
CA GLU A 18 0.67 10.32 5.58
C GLU A 18 0.19 9.85 6.94
N GLY A 19 1.10 9.74 7.89
CA GLY A 19 0.72 9.41 9.25
C GLY A 19 0.45 10.61 10.13
N ASP A 20 0.52 11.84 9.59
CA ASP A 20 0.44 13.05 10.39
C ASP A 20 -0.46 14.09 9.71
N PRO A 21 -1.73 14.21 10.04
CA PRO A 21 -2.41 13.39 11.05
C PRO A 21 -2.59 11.97 10.59
N ARG A 22 -2.79 11.08 11.53
CA ARG A 22 -2.87 9.67 11.23
C ARG A 22 -4.06 9.38 10.30
N GLU A 23 -3.76 8.82 9.15
CA GLU A 23 -4.80 8.33 8.25
C GLU A 23 -5.05 6.86 8.53
N PRO A 24 -6.17 6.31 8.08
CA PRO A 24 -6.34 4.86 8.12
C PRO A 24 -5.19 4.17 7.40
N ALA A 25 -4.85 2.97 7.85
CA ALA A 25 -3.73 2.23 7.28
C ALA A 25 -3.92 2.03 5.78
N HIS A 26 -2.86 2.25 5.02
CA HIS A 26 -2.90 2.09 3.57
C HIS A 26 -1.49 1.85 3.03
N ILE A 27 -1.40 1.46 1.76
CA ILE A 27 -0.12 1.21 1.11
C ILE A 27 -0.22 1.66 -0.34
N HIS A 28 0.91 2.09 -0.90
CA HIS A 28 1.01 2.49 -2.30
C HIS A 28 1.80 1.44 -3.07
N ALA A 29 1.38 1.16 -4.30
CA ALA A 29 2.12 0.29 -5.22
C ALA A 29 2.55 1.15 -6.41
N ILE A 30 3.85 1.23 -6.64
CA ILE A 30 4.42 2.14 -7.62
C ILE A 30 5.28 1.36 -8.61
N LYS A 31 5.06 1.59 -9.90
CA LYS A 31 5.91 1.06 -10.95
C LYS A 31 5.85 2.02 -12.14
N ASP A 32 7.03 2.32 -12.70
CA ASP A 32 7.14 3.21 -13.87
C ASP A 32 6.50 4.56 -13.61
N GLY A 33 6.58 5.05 -12.37
CA GLY A 33 6.01 6.34 -12.00
C GLY A 33 4.50 6.34 -11.81
N ILE A 34 3.86 5.20 -11.94
CA ILE A 34 2.40 5.10 -11.78
C ILE A 34 2.09 4.60 -10.38
N ASP A 35 1.26 5.37 -9.66
CA ASP A 35 0.95 5.13 -8.25
C ASP A 35 -0.48 4.63 -8.11
N ALA A 36 -0.67 3.61 -7.28
CA ALA A 36 -2.00 3.17 -6.86
C ALA A 36 -2.00 3.06 -5.34
N LYS A 37 -3.09 3.46 -4.71
CA LYS A 37 -3.21 3.47 -3.26
C LYS A 37 -4.32 2.53 -2.83
N PHE A 38 -4.04 1.73 -1.81
CA PHE A 38 -4.98 0.74 -1.30
C PHE A 38 -5.20 0.95 0.20
N TRP A 39 -6.45 1.07 0.61
CA TRP A 39 -6.80 1.05 2.03
C TRP A 39 -6.62 -0.38 2.53
N LEU A 40 -6.24 -0.52 3.79
CA LEU A 40 -6.05 -1.84 4.42
C LEU A 40 -7.12 -2.13 5.46
N SER A 41 -7.84 -1.10 5.90
CA SER A 41 -8.81 -1.23 6.98
C SER A 41 -10.03 -0.39 6.67
N PRO A 42 -11.22 -0.88 6.94
CA PRO A 42 -11.55 -2.16 7.58
C PRO A 42 -11.31 -3.36 6.68
N GLU A 43 -11.19 -3.16 5.37
CA GLU A 43 -10.85 -4.20 4.44
C GLU A 43 -10.08 -3.59 3.28
N VAL A 44 -9.39 -4.43 2.53
CA VAL A 44 -8.59 -3.95 1.41
C VAL A 44 -9.50 -3.36 0.33
N ALA A 45 -9.21 -2.15 -0.08
CA ALA A 45 -9.99 -1.46 -1.12
C ALA A 45 -9.10 -0.48 -1.86
N VAL A 46 -9.37 -0.28 -3.14
CA VAL A 46 -8.63 0.68 -3.95
C VAL A 46 -9.07 2.09 -3.58
N SER A 47 -8.10 2.93 -3.20
CA SER A 47 -8.35 4.34 -2.97
C SER A 47 -8.26 5.11 -4.29
N TYR A 48 -7.15 4.92 -5.03
CA TYR A 48 -7.01 5.47 -6.36
C TYR A 48 -6.01 4.66 -7.16
N ASN A 49 -6.01 4.86 -8.47
CA ASN A 49 -5.12 4.21 -9.40
C ASN A 49 -4.80 5.18 -10.53
N ASP A 50 -3.55 5.59 -10.62
CA ASP A 50 -3.13 6.62 -11.56
C ASP A 50 -2.87 6.11 -12.97
N GLY A 51 -3.09 4.82 -13.23
CA GLY A 51 -2.94 4.38 -14.61
C GLY A 51 -2.56 2.92 -14.84
N HIS A 52 -2.50 2.10 -13.79
CA HIS A 52 -2.32 0.66 -14.02
C HIS A 52 -3.57 0.11 -14.67
N ASN A 53 -3.42 -0.85 -15.62
CA ASN A 53 -4.57 -1.42 -16.28
C ASN A 53 -5.34 -2.33 -15.32
N ALA A 54 -6.54 -2.74 -15.75
CA ALA A 54 -7.44 -3.51 -14.89
C ALA A 54 -6.84 -4.84 -14.43
N ARG A 55 -6.12 -5.53 -15.32
CA ARG A 55 -5.50 -6.80 -14.96
C ARG A 55 -4.43 -6.59 -13.87
N THR A 56 -3.57 -5.60 -14.08
CA THR A 56 -2.52 -5.30 -13.12
C THR A 56 -3.11 -4.87 -11.78
N LEU A 57 -4.14 -4.03 -11.82
CA LEU A 57 -4.77 -3.57 -10.59
C LEU A 57 -5.35 -4.74 -9.80
N ARG A 58 -5.97 -5.70 -10.49
CA ARG A 58 -6.51 -6.88 -9.82
C ARG A 58 -5.41 -7.71 -9.17
N GLU A 59 -4.27 -7.86 -9.86
CA GLU A 59 -3.13 -8.55 -9.27
C GLU A 59 -2.61 -7.84 -8.03
N LEU A 60 -2.55 -6.51 -8.07
CA LEU A 60 -2.08 -5.74 -6.93
C LEU A 60 -3.02 -5.91 -5.74
N VAL A 61 -4.32 -5.89 -5.97
CA VAL A 61 -5.30 -6.10 -4.91
C VAL A 61 -5.08 -7.47 -4.26
N ASP A 62 -4.88 -8.50 -5.07
CA ASP A 62 -4.65 -9.85 -4.54
C ASP A 62 -3.38 -9.90 -3.69
N ILE A 63 -2.31 -9.25 -4.13
CA ILE A 63 -1.07 -9.20 -3.37
C ILE A 63 -1.29 -8.51 -2.03
N VAL A 64 -1.99 -7.39 -2.04
CA VAL A 64 -2.24 -6.63 -0.81
C VAL A 64 -3.10 -7.45 0.15
N ILE A 65 -4.12 -8.13 -0.36
CA ILE A 65 -4.96 -8.99 0.48
C ILE A 65 -4.12 -10.09 1.11
N ASN A 66 -3.29 -10.76 0.32
CA ASN A 66 -2.49 -11.88 0.81
C ASN A 66 -1.45 -11.45 1.83
N ARG A 67 -0.99 -10.21 1.77
CA ARG A 67 0.04 -9.69 2.67
C ARG A 67 -0.50 -8.72 3.69
N CYS A 68 -1.81 -8.63 3.83
CA CYS A 68 -2.42 -7.58 4.64
C CYS A 68 -1.93 -7.60 6.09
N ASP A 69 -1.83 -8.77 6.71
CA ASP A 69 -1.38 -8.86 8.11
C ASP A 69 0.05 -8.36 8.26
N PHE A 70 0.93 -8.74 7.34
CA PHE A 70 2.32 -8.28 7.36
C PHE A 70 2.38 -6.77 7.19
N ILE A 71 1.60 -6.23 6.24
CA ILE A 71 1.61 -4.81 5.94
C ILE A 71 1.09 -4.02 7.14
N LEU A 72 0.03 -4.50 7.78
CA LEU A 72 -0.54 -3.83 8.95
C LEU A 72 0.44 -3.80 10.11
N ARG A 73 1.16 -4.90 10.35
CA ARG A 73 2.18 -4.91 11.40
C ARG A 73 3.29 -3.91 11.09
N THR A 74 3.70 -3.86 9.83
CA THR A 74 4.75 -2.92 9.41
C THR A 74 4.28 -1.49 9.54
N TRP A 75 3.02 -1.23 9.21
CA TRP A 75 2.43 0.10 9.37
C TRP A 75 2.49 0.54 10.83
N ASP A 76 2.08 -0.34 11.75
CA ASP A 76 2.10 -0.02 13.16
C ASP A 76 3.52 0.26 13.65
N GLU A 77 4.48 -0.53 13.19
CA GLU A 77 5.88 -0.33 13.57
C GLU A 77 6.41 0.97 13.02
N PHE A 78 6.08 1.28 11.78
CA PHE A 78 6.64 2.46 11.12
C PHE A 78 6.07 3.75 11.68
N PHE A 79 4.78 3.80 11.92
CA PHE A 79 4.15 5.03 12.41
C PHE A 79 4.17 5.14 13.92
N GLY A 80 4.84 4.20 14.60
CA GLY A 80 5.18 4.37 15.99
C GLY A 80 4.01 4.42 16.92
N GLU A 81 3.03 3.63 16.66
CA GLU A 81 1.88 3.59 17.52
C GLU A 81 2.27 3.03 18.87
N SER A 82 2.02 3.73 19.88
CA SER A 82 2.41 3.27 21.20
C SER A 82 1.22 3.25 22.13
#